data_1a23ae53550e3a714cedc5f8a17f8ee7
#
_entry.id   1a23ae53550e3a714cedc5f8a17f8ee7
#
_cell.length_a   1.000
_cell.length_b   1.000
_cell.length_c   1.000
_cell.angle_alpha   90.00
_cell.angle_beta   90.00
_cell.angle_gamma   90.00
#
_symmetry.space_group_name_H-M   'P 1'
#
loop_
_entity.id
_entity.type
_entity.pdbx_description
1 polymer ?
#
loop_
_entity_poly.entity_id
_entity_poly.type
_entity_poly.pdbx_seq_one_letter_code
_entity_poly.pdbx_strand_id
1 'polypeptide(L)'
;LRLKTIRNDLADLRLERIVLNEKQRDLVDFDVAARTMIHEVTYKNGLEQIDANVHRALVSLLQKRAELLMMLESLLQKRISTLEKSEHELQEQIHVTQDLQQMLSRHLLWIPSHGIVNTEWLEKVPEGFYDLIKPSRYVTTLELSLQNFHLYPIPWLISLLIIIVLFELRRRAPSHIEALAENTYQIRKDSYTATMQALIWTILGALPGPITLALLGLLLQSIGSPGRFSHSLGLACMHLVIPLFAAMLLFWVSKEKGLAHAHFRWTKQRRAVLRQWLPFAVAIVLPLYFINVLAFVRRVDLAIDVQAR
;
A
#
# COMPACT_ATOMS: atom_id res chain seq x y z
N LEU A 1 -5.27 7.37 -4.52
CA LEU A 1 -6.59 6.74 -4.57
C LEU A 1 -7.70 7.79 -4.73
N ARG A 2 -7.83 8.78 -3.84
CA ARG A 2 -8.88 9.83 -3.88
C ARG A 2 -8.94 10.60 -5.22
N LEU A 3 -7.80 10.98 -5.79
CA LEU A 3 -7.75 11.72 -7.06
C LEU A 3 -8.29 10.91 -8.23
N LYS A 4 -8.05 9.59 -8.26
CA LYS A 4 -8.60 8.68 -9.28
C LYS A 4 -10.13 8.56 -9.15
N THR A 5 -10.64 8.50 -7.92
CA THR A 5 -12.08 8.46 -7.66
C THR A 5 -12.76 9.73 -8.16
N ILE A 6 -12.22 10.91 -7.81
CA ILE A 6 -12.77 12.20 -8.28
C ILE A 6 -12.79 12.31 -9.80
N ARG A 7 -11.72 11.84 -10.48
CA ARG A 7 -11.68 11.83 -11.96
C ARG A 7 -12.73 10.92 -12.60
N ASN A 8 -12.96 9.76 -12.01
CA ASN A 8 -14.00 8.86 -12.48
C ASN A 8 -15.39 9.51 -12.29
N ASP A 9 -15.66 10.05 -11.09
CA ASP A 9 -16.92 10.74 -10.79
C ASP A 9 -17.15 11.94 -11.73
N LEU A 10 -16.10 12.71 -12.06
CA LEU A 10 -16.16 13.80 -13.04
C LEU A 10 -16.48 13.30 -14.44
N ALA A 11 -15.89 12.19 -14.88
CA ALA A 11 -16.16 11.61 -16.18
C ALA A 11 -17.62 11.16 -16.29
N ASP A 12 -18.14 10.50 -15.26
CA ASP A 12 -19.52 10.03 -15.20
C ASP A 12 -20.52 11.20 -15.21
N LEU A 13 -20.28 12.24 -14.42
CA LEU A 13 -21.15 13.44 -14.39
C LEU A 13 -21.11 14.22 -15.72
N ARG A 14 -19.97 14.26 -16.40
CA ARG A 14 -19.87 14.88 -17.74
C ARG A 14 -20.66 14.10 -18.79
N LEU A 15 -20.63 12.76 -18.73
CA LEU A 15 -21.47 11.91 -19.59
C LEU A 15 -22.95 12.13 -19.30
N GLU A 16 -23.34 12.16 -18.03
CA GLU A 16 -24.73 12.42 -17.63
C GLU A 16 -25.22 13.78 -18.13
N ARG A 17 -24.40 14.83 -18.08
CA ARG A 17 -24.68 16.14 -18.63
C ARG A 17 -24.91 16.11 -20.15
N ILE A 18 -24.09 15.33 -20.89
CA ILE A 18 -24.23 15.19 -22.34
C ILE A 18 -25.62 14.57 -22.68
N VAL A 19 -25.98 13.48 -21.99
CA VAL A 19 -27.29 12.83 -22.15
C VAL A 19 -28.44 13.75 -21.79
N LEU A 20 -28.26 14.59 -20.77
CA LEU A 20 -29.26 15.57 -20.36
C LEU A 20 -29.47 16.63 -21.44
N ASN A 21 -28.38 17.18 -21.99
CA ASN A 21 -28.43 18.17 -23.06
C ASN A 21 -29.09 17.60 -24.33
N GLU A 22 -28.88 16.35 -24.66
CA GLU A 22 -29.54 15.67 -25.77
C GLU A 22 -31.05 15.61 -25.53
N LYS A 23 -31.51 15.24 -24.35
CA LYS A 23 -32.91 15.22 -23.95
C LYS A 23 -33.56 16.60 -23.95
N GLN A 24 -32.80 17.66 -23.65
CA GLN A 24 -33.29 19.04 -23.73
C GLN A 24 -33.45 19.50 -25.18
N ARG A 25 -32.54 19.10 -26.07
CA ARG A 25 -32.57 19.46 -27.49
C ARG A 25 -33.83 18.96 -28.18
N ASP A 26 -34.33 17.80 -27.77
CA ASP A 26 -35.57 17.22 -28.28
C ASP A 26 -36.84 18.02 -27.86
N LEU A 27 -36.71 18.95 -26.91
CA LEU A 27 -37.77 19.75 -26.32
C LEU A 27 -37.72 21.24 -26.71
N VAL A 28 -37.09 21.60 -27.82
CA VAL A 28 -36.92 23.00 -28.24
C VAL A 28 -38.25 23.63 -28.63
N ASP A 29 -39.17 22.86 -29.24
CA ASP A 29 -40.51 23.31 -29.60
C ASP A 29 -41.57 22.38 -29.00
N PHE A 30 -42.22 22.87 -27.92
CA PHE A 30 -43.18 22.08 -27.15
C PHE A 30 -44.46 21.77 -27.97
N ASP A 31 -44.82 22.65 -28.89
CA ASP A 31 -46.02 22.45 -29.69
C ASP A 31 -45.83 21.39 -30.78
N VAL A 32 -44.64 21.41 -31.42
CA VAL A 32 -44.23 20.39 -32.37
C VAL A 32 -44.05 19.05 -31.69
N ALA A 33 -43.35 19.03 -30.53
CA ALA A 33 -43.13 17.81 -29.74
C ALA A 33 -44.47 17.20 -29.26
N ALA A 34 -45.41 18.02 -28.81
CA ALA A 34 -46.72 17.56 -28.40
C ALA A 34 -47.52 16.96 -29.59
N ARG A 35 -47.48 17.60 -30.75
CA ARG A 35 -48.15 17.09 -31.97
C ARG A 35 -47.57 15.78 -32.46
N THR A 36 -46.23 15.64 -32.45
CA THR A 36 -45.57 14.38 -32.85
C THR A 36 -45.89 13.23 -31.90
N MET A 37 -45.90 13.46 -30.58
CA MET A 37 -46.30 12.46 -29.60
C MET A 37 -47.76 12.06 -29.73
N ILE A 38 -48.65 13.04 -29.94
CA ILE A 38 -50.07 12.80 -30.16
C ILE A 38 -50.28 11.97 -31.44
N HIS A 39 -49.62 12.33 -32.53
CA HIS A 39 -49.71 11.61 -33.80
C HIS A 39 -49.22 10.16 -33.67
N GLU A 40 -48.13 9.92 -32.96
CA GLU A 40 -47.59 8.57 -32.72
C GLU A 40 -48.57 7.70 -31.91
N VAL A 41 -49.18 8.24 -30.85
CA VAL A 41 -50.18 7.55 -30.02
C VAL A 41 -51.47 7.31 -30.78
N THR A 42 -51.96 8.28 -31.58
CA THR A 42 -53.14 8.16 -32.40
C THR A 42 -53.00 7.10 -33.47
N TYR A 43 -51.82 7.07 -34.13
CA TYR A 43 -51.50 6.06 -35.14
C TYR A 43 -51.43 4.64 -34.54
N LYS A 44 -50.84 4.47 -33.36
CA LYS A 44 -50.75 3.16 -32.68
C LYS A 44 -52.09 2.62 -32.17
N ASN A 45 -53.00 3.49 -31.73
CA ASN A 45 -54.25 3.10 -31.06
C ASN A 45 -55.51 3.27 -31.91
N GLY A 46 -55.42 3.73 -33.15
CA GLY A 46 -56.57 3.88 -34.07
C GLY A 46 -57.63 4.88 -33.62
N LEU A 47 -57.24 5.93 -32.87
CA LEU A 47 -58.12 6.95 -32.34
C LEU A 47 -58.34 8.08 -33.40
N GLU A 48 -59.56 8.40 -33.74
CA GLU A 48 -59.84 9.38 -34.81
C GLU A 48 -59.75 10.87 -34.44
N GLN A 49 -59.86 11.25 -33.17
CA GLN A 49 -59.70 12.65 -32.71
C GLN A 49 -59.19 12.71 -31.24
N ILE A 50 -58.20 13.57 -30.95
CA ILE A 50 -57.77 13.90 -29.60
C ILE A 50 -58.26 15.29 -29.20
N ASP A 51 -58.88 15.42 -28.02
CA ASP A 51 -59.45 16.65 -27.47
C ASP A 51 -58.36 17.74 -27.33
N ALA A 52 -58.68 18.98 -27.68
CA ALA A 52 -57.80 20.16 -27.52
C ALA A 52 -57.31 20.38 -26.07
N ASN A 53 -58.04 19.84 -25.10
CA ASN A 53 -57.65 19.88 -23.70
C ASN A 53 -56.46 18.99 -23.42
N VAL A 54 -56.38 17.82 -24.08
CA VAL A 54 -55.23 16.88 -23.94
C VAL A 54 -53.98 17.51 -24.53
N HIS A 55 -54.06 18.17 -25.66
CA HIS A 55 -52.95 18.89 -26.28
C HIS A 55 -52.40 19.97 -25.33
N ARG A 56 -53.26 20.83 -24.75
CA ARG A 56 -52.85 21.87 -23.78
C ARG A 56 -52.20 21.25 -22.51
N ALA A 57 -52.77 20.18 -22.00
CA ALA A 57 -52.20 19.46 -20.86
C ALA A 57 -50.83 18.88 -21.18
N LEU A 58 -50.65 18.29 -22.37
CA LEU A 58 -49.36 17.74 -22.79
C LEU A 58 -48.29 18.83 -22.95
N VAL A 59 -48.62 19.97 -23.58
CA VAL A 59 -47.71 21.12 -23.68
C VAL A 59 -47.31 21.62 -22.30
N SER A 60 -48.23 21.75 -21.35
CA SER A 60 -47.89 22.16 -19.96
C SER A 60 -46.99 21.17 -19.23
N LEU A 61 -47.16 19.87 -19.48
CA LEU A 61 -46.28 18.82 -18.92
C LEU A 61 -44.87 18.86 -19.54
N LEU A 62 -44.78 19.08 -20.85
CA LEU A 62 -43.50 19.23 -21.53
C LEU A 62 -42.74 20.48 -21.06
N GLN A 63 -43.44 21.59 -20.82
CA GLN A 63 -42.86 22.80 -20.22
C GLN A 63 -42.29 22.52 -18.81
N LYS A 64 -43.07 21.89 -17.94
CA LYS A 64 -42.60 21.49 -16.60
C LYS A 64 -41.40 20.54 -16.67
N ARG A 65 -41.41 19.59 -17.59
CA ARG A 65 -40.28 18.70 -17.83
C ARG A 65 -39.04 19.47 -18.26
N ALA A 66 -39.15 20.42 -19.16
CA ALA A 66 -38.04 21.26 -19.60
C ALA A 66 -37.47 22.11 -18.44
N GLU A 67 -38.35 22.69 -17.60
CA GLU A 67 -37.93 23.44 -16.41
C GLU A 67 -37.16 22.57 -15.44
N LEU A 68 -37.64 21.35 -15.17
CA LEU A 68 -36.94 20.39 -14.31
C LEU A 68 -35.59 19.95 -14.89
N LEU A 69 -35.50 19.76 -16.20
CA LEU A 69 -34.26 19.43 -16.89
C LEU A 69 -33.22 20.56 -16.79
N MET A 70 -33.67 21.85 -16.96
CA MET A 70 -32.79 23.01 -16.74
C MET A 70 -32.30 23.12 -15.29
N MET A 71 -33.17 22.84 -14.31
CA MET A 71 -32.77 22.83 -12.90
C MET A 71 -31.77 21.73 -12.63
N LEU A 72 -31.96 20.53 -13.17
CA LEU A 72 -31.04 19.41 -13.04
C LEU A 72 -29.67 19.73 -13.68
N GLU A 73 -29.69 20.36 -14.88
CA GLU A 73 -28.46 20.79 -15.55
C GLU A 73 -27.66 21.77 -14.69
N SER A 74 -28.35 22.77 -14.10
CA SER A 74 -27.71 23.75 -13.22
C SER A 74 -27.07 23.09 -11.99
N LEU A 75 -27.72 22.09 -11.41
CA LEU A 75 -27.19 21.31 -10.26
C LEU A 75 -25.99 20.44 -10.66
N LEU A 76 -26.07 19.76 -11.81
CA LEU A 76 -24.97 19.00 -12.35
C LEU A 76 -23.77 19.88 -12.64
N GLN A 77 -23.96 21.04 -13.25
CA GLN A 77 -22.89 22.00 -13.52
C GLN A 77 -22.23 22.49 -12.23
N LYS A 78 -23.03 22.80 -11.21
CA LYS A 78 -22.50 23.19 -9.89
C LYS A 78 -21.70 22.06 -9.25
N ARG A 79 -22.15 20.82 -9.34
CA ARG A 79 -21.45 19.65 -8.81
C ARG A 79 -20.14 19.42 -9.55
N ILE A 80 -20.14 19.50 -10.88
CA ILE A 80 -18.94 19.38 -11.71
C ILE A 80 -17.90 20.45 -11.31
N SER A 81 -18.30 21.72 -11.23
CA SER A 81 -17.38 22.80 -10.85
C SER A 81 -16.79 22.64 -9.45
N THR A 82 -17.57 22.12 -8.51
CA THR A 82 -17.07 21.82 -7.15
C THR A 82 -16.04 20.71 -7.15
N LEU A 83 -16.28 19.63 -7.92
CA LEU A 83 -15.33 18.52 -8.03
C LEU A 83 -14.05 18.93 -8.79
N GLU A 84 -14.17 19.74 -9.84
CA GLU A 84 -13.01 20.30 -10.56
C GLU A 84 -12.12 21.16 -9.64
N LYS A 85 -12.75 21.99 -8.81
CA LYS A 85 -12.02 22.76 -7.80
C LYS A 85 -11.32 21.87 -6.80
N SER A 86 -11.99 20.84 -6.30
CA SER A 86 -11.41 19.86 -5.37
C SER A 86 -10.27 19.05 -5.99
N GLU A 87 -10.39 18.67 -7.29
CA GLU A 87 -9.30 18.03 -8.02
C GLU A 87 -8.07 18.94 -8.12
N HIS A 88 -8.29 20.22 -8.47
CA HIS A 88 -7.20 21.19 -8.58
C HIS A 88 -6.49 21.41 -7.24
N GLU A 89 -7.23 21.60 -6.15
CA GLU A 89 -6.65 21.75 -4.80
C GLU A 89 -5.82 20.54 -4.38
N LEU A 90 -6.30 19.31 -4.68
CA LEU A 90 -5.56 18.08 -4.40
C LEU A 90 -4.29 17.95 -5.24
N GLN A 91 -4.33 18.35 -6.52
CA GLN A 91 -3.15 18.37 -7.38
C GLN A 91 -2.10 19.36 -6.88
N GLU A 92 -2.53 20.55 -6.48
CA GLU A 92 -1.63 21.57 -5.89
C GLU A 92 -0.98 21.06 -4.60
N GLN A 93 -1.75 20.41 -3.71
CA GLN A 93 -1.21 19.81 -2.50
C GLN A 93 -0.17 18.73 -2.79
N ILE A 94 -0.42 17.88 -3.80
CA ILE A 94 0.53 16.86 -4.24
C ILE A 94 1.81 17.51 -4.76
N HIS A 95 1.70 18.54 -5.58
CA HIS A 95 2.85 19.26 -6.14
C HIS A 95 3.70 19.90 -5.04
N VAL A 96 3.08 20.64 -4.13
CA VAL A 96 3.77 21.26 -2.98
C VAL A 96 4.46 20.20 -2.10
N THR A 97 3.81 19.06 -1.88
CA THR A 97 4.38 17.97 -1.10
C THR A 97 5.60 17.35 -1.80
N GLN A 98 5.54 17.19 -3.12
CA GLN A 98 6.66 16.68 -3.92
C GLN A 98 7.83 17.65 -3.93
N ASP A 99 7.56 18.95 -4.07
CA ASP A 99 8.58 20.00 -4.03
C ASP A 99 9.27 20.06 -2.66
N LEU A 100 8.49 19.99 -1.58
CA LEU A 100 9.01 19.88 -0.22
C LEU A 100 9.87 18.63 -0.04
N GLN A 101 9.41 17.49 -0.52
CA GLN A 101 10.17 16.23 -0.46
C GLN A 101 11.48 16.35 -1.25
N GLN A 102 11.46 16.98 -2.41
CA GLN A 102 12.65 17.21 -3.22
C GLN A 102 13.62 18.21 -2.56
N MET A 103 13.13 19.30 -2.01
CA MET A 103 13.93 20.22 -1.21
C MET A 103 14.55 19.54 0.01
N LEU A 104 13.75 18.80 0.77
CA LEU A 104 14.23 18.05 1.91
C LEU A 104 15.29 17.03 1.52
N SER A 105 15.10 16.29 0.43
CA SER A 105 16.08 15.30 -0.04
C SER A 105 17.41 15.93 -0.46
N ARG A 106 17.40 17.15 -1.00
CA ARG A 106 18.62 17.87 -1.37
C ARG A 106 19.35 18.49 -0.16
N HIS A 107 18.61 18.90 0.86
CA HIS A 107 19.17 19.62 2.01
C HIS A 107 19.37 18.74 3.25
N LEU A 108 18.67 17.58 3.34
CA LEU A 108 18.80 16.67 4.49
C LEU A 108 20.21 16.12 4.71
N LEU A 109 21.04 16.03 3.66
CA LEU A 109 22.43 15.62 3.78
C LEU A 109 23.29 16.64 4.54
N TRP A 110 22.86 17.90 4.65
CA TRP A 110 23.62 19.00 5.26
C TRP A 110 22.99 19.55 6.54
N ILE A 111 21.74 19.22 6.83
CA ILE A 111 21.08 19.60 8.08
C ILE A 111 21.29 18.46 9.07
N PRO A 112 22.05 18.65 10.16
CA PRO A 112 22.16 17.65 11.20
C PRO A 112 20.74 17.35 11.71
N SER A 113 20.28 16.11 11.51
CA SER A 113 18.94 15.65 11.90
C SER A 113 18.67 15.73 13.40
N HIS A 114 19.72 16.07 14.17
CA HIS A 114 19.66 16.31 15.61
C HIS A 114 20.47 17.56 15.93
N GLY A 115 19.99 18.36 16.88
CA GLY A 115 20.79 19.41 17.48
C GLY A 115 22.12 18.87 18.01
N ILE A 116 23.11 19.75 18.21
CA ILE A 116 24.42 19.39 18.76
C ILE A 116 24.18 18.50 19.99
N VAL A 117 24.84 17.33 20.00
CA VAL A 117 24.81 16.41 21.16
C VAL A 117 25.37 17.19 22.36
N ASN A 118 24.46 17.72 23.18
CA ASN A 118 24.78 18.42 24.41
C ASN A 118 24.46 17.53 25.63
N THR A 119 24.87 17.98 26.81
CA THR A 119 24.65 17.25 28.06
C THR A 119 23.16 16.98 28.34
N GLU A 120 22.26 17.92 27.98
CA GLU A 120 20.81 17.77 28.11
C GLU A 120 20.26 16.63 27.23
N TRP A 121 20.84 16.41 26.05
CA TRP A 121 20.48 15.29 25.18
C TRP A 121 20.86 13.96 25.83
N LEU A 122 22.08 13.89 26.41
CA LEU A 122 22.57 12.71 27.11
C LEU A 122 21.72 12.36 28.34
N GLU A 123 21.21 13.34 29.06
CA GLU A 123 20.31 13.13 30.20
C GLU A 123 18.94 12.60 29.79
N LYS A 124 18.43 12.99 28.61
CA LYS A 124 17.12 12.53 28.08
C LYS A 124 17.14 11.18 27.38
N VAL A 125 18.32 10.69 26.96
CA VAL A 125 18.48 9.39 26.30
C VAL A 125 17.99 8.23 27.17
N PRO A 126 18.33 8.13 28.47
CA PRO A 126 17.85 7.06 29.33
C PRO A 126 16.32 7.05 29.49
N GLU A 127 15.68 8.21 29.59
CA GLU A 127 14.23 8.33 29.70
C GLU A 127 13.53 7.83 28.42
N GLY A 128 14.02 8.27 27.25
CA GLY A 128 13.50 7.81 25.97
C GLY A 128 13.68 6.30 25.76
N PHE A 129 14.84 5.77 26.17
CA PHE A 129 15.12 4.35 26.09
C PHE A 129 14.26 3.53 27.06
N TYR A 130 14.07 4.02 28.30
CA TYR A 130 13.19 3.40 29.27
C TYR A 130 11.72 3.37 28.77
N ASP A 131 11.27 4.43 28.13
CA ASP A 131 9.91 4.50 27.55
C ASP A 131 9.71 3.48 26.42
N LEU A 132 10.74 3.19 25.62
CA LEU A 132 10.70 2.17 24.58
C LEU A 132 10.66 0.74 25.14
N ILE A 133 11.36 0.49 26.26
CA ILE A 133 11.48 -0.85 26.87
C ILE A 133 10.36 -1.14 27.89
N LYS A 134 9.50 -0.17 28.20
CA LYS A 134 8.46 -0.29 29.22
C LYS A 134 7.61 -1.56 29.02
N PRO A 135 7.65 -2.56 29.93
CA PRO A 135 7.01 -3.87 29.73
C PRO A 135 5.50 -3.78 29.52
N SER A 136 4.85 -2.82 30.18
CA SER A 136 3.38 -2.66 30.09
C SER A 136 2.88 -2.46 28.66
N ARG A 137 3.66 -1.80 27.78
CA ARG A 137 3.28 -1.57 26.37
C ARG A 137 3.30 -2.86 25.54
N TYR A 138 4.28 -3.72 25.81
CA TYR A 138 4.38 -5.02 25.14
C TYR A 138 3.28 -5.96 25.61
N VAL A 139 2.96 -5.95 26.91
CA VAL A 139 1.83 -6.72 27.45
C VAL A 139 0.51 -6.27 26.82
N THR A 140 0.23 -4.96 26.80
CA THR A 140 -0.97 -4.44 26.13
C THR A 140 -1.02 -4.80 24.65
N THR A 141 0.12 -4.75 23.96
CA THR A 141 0.19 -5.15 22.53
C THR A 141 -0.12 -6.64 22.37
N LEU A 142 0.37 -7.49 23.27
CA LEU A 142 0.09 -8.91 23.26
C LEU A 142 -1.40 -9.20 23.52
N GLU A 143 -2.00 -8.54 24.52
CA GLU A 143 -3.43 -8.66 24.83
C GLU A 143 -4.29 -8.26 23.63
N LEU A 144 -3.99 -7.14 22.99
CA LEU A 144 -4.65 -6.69 21.76
C LEU A 144 -4.47 -7.68 20.62
N SER A 145 -3.30 -8.31 20.50
CA SER A 145 -3.03 -9.33 19.48
C SER A 145 -3.88 -10.58 19.72
N LEU A 146 -4.02 -11.02 20.96
CA LEU A 146 -4.86 -12.16 21.33
C LEU A 146 -6.35 -11.86 21.09
N GLN A 147 -6.81 -10.67 21.44
CA GLN A 147 -8.18 -10.24 21.16
C GLN A 147 -8.46 -10.20 19.64
N ASN A 148 -7.53 -9.64 18.87
CA ASN A 148 -7.64 -9.59 17.41
C ASN A 148 -7.63 -11.00 16.79
N PHE A 149 -6.82 -11.93 17.30
CA PHE A 149 -6.85 -13.32 16.88
C PHE A 149 -8.21 -13.97 17.09
N HIS A 150 -8.87 -13.73 18.24
CA HIS A 150 -10.22 -14.25 18.51
C HIS A 150 -11.27 -13.65 17.57
N LEU A 151 -11.17 -12.35 17.24
CA LEU A 151 -12.14 -11.66 16.37
C LEU A 151 -11.93 -11.97 14.89
N TYR A 152 -10.66 -12.04 14.47
CA TYR A 152 -10.26 -12.21 13.07
C TYR A 152 -9.17 -13.28 12.94
N PRO A 153 -9.49 -14.57 13.07
CA PRO A 153 -8.49 -15.64 13.04
C PRO A 153 -7.87 -15.88 11.67
N ILE A 154 -8.60 -15.54 10.58
CA ILE A 154 -8.19 -15.89 9.22
C ILE A 154 -6.81 -15.32 8.84
N PRO A 155 -6.49 -14.02 9.02
CA PRO A 155 -5.16 -13.49 8.70
C PRO A 155 -4.02 -14.17 9.46
N TRP A 156 -4.25 -14.52 10.73
CA TRP A 156 -3.28 -15.21 11.58
C TRP A 156 -3.01 -16.63 11.10
N LEU A 157 -4.06 -17.37 10.74
CA LEU A 157 -3.95 -18.74 10.24
C LEU A 157 -3.26 -18.78 8.87
N ILE A 158 -3.59 -17.84 7.97
CA ILE A 158 -2.91 -17.71 6.67
C ILE A 158 -1.42 -17.39 6.89
N SER A 159 -1.10 -16.46 7.79
CA SER A 159 0.29 -16.11 8.11
C SER A 159 1.05 -17.32 8.67
N LEU A 160 0.43 -18.07 9.57
CA LEU A 160 1.01 -19.29 10.13
C LEU A 160 1.25 -20.34 9.05
N LEU A 161 0.29 -20.57 8.15
CA LEU A 161 0.42 -21.49 7.04
C LEU A 161 1.59 -21.12 6.12
N ILE A 162 1.71 -19.84 5.76
CA ILE A 162 2.81 -19.31 4.93
C ILE A 162 4.15 -19.57 5.64
N ILE A 163 4.25 -19.30 6.94
CA ILE A 163 5.44 -19.54 7.74
C ILE A 163 5.82 -21.02 7.70
N ILE A 164 4.89 -21.92 7.96
CA ILE A 164 5.12 -23.38 7.94
C ILE A 164 5.65 -23.82 6.56
N VAL A 165 5.00 -23.40 5.47
CA VAL A 165 5.42 -23.73 4.10
C VAL A 165 6.84 -23.23 3.83
N LEU A 166 7.16 -22.00 4.22
CA LEU A 166 8.49 -21.43 4.02
C LEU A 166 9.58 -22.16 4.84
N PHE A 167 9.28 -22.54 6.07
CA PHE A 167 10.23 -23.31 6.88
C PHE A 167 10.44 -24.73 6.31
N GLU A 168 9.40 -25.35 5.75
CA GLU A 168 9.56 -26.64 5.08
C GLU A 168 10.40 -26.51 3.79
N LEU A 169 10.18 -25.45 3.00
CA LEU A 169 11.04 -25.15 1.84
C LEU A 169 12.49 -24.90 2.26
N ARG A 170 12.71 -24.19 3.36
CA ARG A 170 14.05 -23.96 3.92
C ARG A 170 14.74 -25.27 4.32
N ARG A 171 14.02 -26.24 4.87
CA ARG A 171 14.58 -27.55 5.23
C ARG A 171 15.04 -28.32 4.00
N ARG A 172 14.34 -28.18 2.87
CA ARG A 172 14.67 -28.87 1.61
C ARG A 172 15.79 -28.16 0.82
N ALA A 173 15.94 -26.84 0.99
CA ALA A 173 16.88 -26.03 0.21
C ALA A 173 18.33 -26.56 0.23
N PRO A 174 18.93 -27.00 1.35
CA PRO A 174 20.31 -27.50 1.37
C PRO A 174 20.53 -28.70 0.45
N SER A 175 19.63 -29.69 0.47
CA SER A 175 19.76 -30.89 -0.36
C SER A 175 19.69 -30.60 -1.85
N HIS A 176 18.83 -29.67 -2.26
CA HIS A 176 18.76 -29.23 -3.65
C HIS A 176 20.01 -28.44 -4.09
N ILE A 177 20.52 -27.57 -3.23
CA ILE A 177 21.75 -26.80 -3.52
C ILE A 177 22.96 -27.76 -3.63
N GLU A 178 23.08 -28.76 -2.76
CA GLU A 178 24.15 -29.76 -2.82
C GLU A 178 24.08 -30.61 -4.10
N ALA A 179 22.90 -31.08 -4.47
CA ALA A 179 22.70 -31.84 -5.70
C ALA A 179 23.07 -31.03 -6.96
N LEU A 180 22.76 -29.72 -6.97
CA LEU A 180 23.13 -28.84 -8.07
C LEU A 180 24.64 -28.56 -8.07
N ALA A 181 25.28 -28.44 -6.89
CA ALA A 181 26.72 -28.23 -6.80
C ALA A 181 27.51 -29.44 -7.33
N GLU A 182 27.10 -30.66 -7.07
CA GLU A 182 27.74 -31.89 -7.56
C GLU A 182 27.72 -31.95 -9.11
N ASN A 183 26.62 -31.51 -9.73
CA ASN A 183 26.52 -31.45 -11.19
C ASN A 183 27.43 -30.39 -11.82
N THR A 184 27.75 -29.32 -11.11
CA THR A 184 28.60 -28.21 -11.60
C THR A 184 30.11 -28.56 -11.58
N TYR A 185 30.55 -29.51 -10.74
CA TYR A 185 31.93 -30.00 -10.74
C TYR A 185 32.30 -30.77 -12.02
N GLN A 186 31.33 -31.25 -12.79
CA GLN A 186 31.57 -31.87 -14.08
C GLN A 186 31.65 -30.77 -15.15
N ILE A 187 32.88 -30.39 -15.54
CA ILE A 187 33.22 -29.30 -16.47
C ILE A 187 32.41 -29.30 -17.81
N ARG A 188 31.84 -30.43 -18.15
CA ARG A 188 31.06 -30.65 -19.40
C ARG A 188 29.56 -30.29 -19.28
N LYS A 189 29.06 -29.98 -18.09
CA LYS A 189 27.62 -29.72 -17.80
C LYS A 189 27.37 -28.40 -17.07
N ASP A 190 28.34 -27.48 -17.08
CA ASP A 190 28.13 -26.15 -16.49
C ASP A 190 27.09 -25.39 -17.30
N SER A 191 25.90 -25.27 -16.74
CA SER A 191 24.73 -24.67 -17.38
C SER A 191 24.29 -23.44 -16.57
N TYR A 192 24.04 -22.33 -17.27
CA TYR A 192 23.45 -21.14 -16.68
C TYR A 192 22.17 -21.47 -15.88
N THR A 193 21.38 -22.43 -16.33
CA THR A 193 20.17 -22.91 -15.66
C THR A 193 20.46 -23.49 -14.27
N ALA A 194 21.55 -24.22 -14.08
CA ALA A 194 21.94 -24.77 -12.77
C ALA A 194 22.30 -23.65 -11.79
N THR A 195 23.01 -22.62 -12.25
CA THR A 195 23.34 -21.43 -11.42
C THR A 195 22.06 -20.67 -11.00
N MET A 196 21.11 -20.47 -11.93
CA MET A 196 19.83 -19.84 -11.62
C MET A 196 18.99 -20.67 -10.63
N GLN A 197 18.95 -21.98 -10.79
CA GLN A 197 18.27 -22.86 -9.83
C GLN A 197 18.92 -22.79 -8.43
N ALA A 198 20.26 -22.82 -8.35
CA ALA A 198 20.98 -22.66 -7.09
C ALA A 198 20.70 -21.29 -6.45
N LEU A 199 20.61 -20.21 -7.24
CA LEU A 199 20.25 -18.88 -6.75
C LEU A 199 18.82 -18.87 -6.19
N ILE A 200 17.84 -19.44 -6.89
CA ILE A 200 16.45 -19.53 -6.44
C ILE A 200 16.37 -20.28 -5.10
N TRP A 201 17.02 -21.44 -4.96
CA TRP A 201 17.03 -22.19 -3.72
C TRP A 201 17.75 -21.45 -2.59
N THR A 202 18.79 -20.68 -2.91
CA THR A 202 19.49 -19.82 -1.94
C THR A 202 18.58 -18.71 -1.42
N ILE A 203 17.83 -18.06 -2.31
CA ILE A 203 16.83 -17.05 -1.96
C ILE A 203 15.70 -17.68 -1.11
N LEU A 204 15.14 -18.79 -1.55
CA LEU A 204 14.09 -19.51 -0.80
C LEU A 204 14.57 -19.92 0.61
N GLY A 205 15.82 -20.31 0.75
CA GLY A 205 16.40 -20.61 2.06
C GLY A 205 16.57 -19.38 2.97
N ALA A 206 16.75 -18.19 2.39
CA ALA A 206 16.92 -16.94 3.11
C ALA A 206 15.59 -16.26 3.49
N LEU A 207 14.50 -16.53 2.76
CA LEU A 207 13.20 -15.85 2.90
C LEU A 207 12.44 -16.07 4.22
N PRO A 208 12.47 -17.25 4.88
CA PRO A 208 11.58 -17.53 6.02
C PRO A 208 11.66 -16.50 7.15
N GLY A 209 12.86 -16.13 7.57
CA GLY A 209 13.03 -15.12 8.64
C GLY A 209 12.45 -13.75 8.29
N PRO A 210 12.85 -13.15 7.17
CA PRO A 210 12.32 -11.86 6.71
C PRO A 210 10.80 -11.86 6.49
N ILE A 211 10.24 -12.90 5.87
CA ILE A 211 8.79 -13.00 5.65
C ILE A 211 8.03 -13.17 6.97
N THR A 212 8.55 -13.98 7.90
CA THR A 212 7.95 -14.09 9.24
C THR A 212 7.89 -12.74 9.93
N LEU A 213 8.97 -11.97 9.85
CA LEU A 213 9.02 -10.62 10.42
C LEU A 213 8.07 -9.65 9.70
N ALA A 214 7.95 -9.75 8.37
CA ALA A 214 7.02 -8.95 7.59
C ALA A 214 5.56 -9.26 7.94
N LEU A 215 5.19 -10.53 8.03
CA LEU A 215 3.85 -10.96 8.42
C LEU A 215 3.49 -10.50 9.83
N LEU A 216 4.43 -10.65 10.77
CA LEU A 216 4.26 -10.13 12.13
C LEU A 216 4.06 -8.61 12.12
N GLY A 217 4.87 -7.88 11.35
CA GLY A 217 4.75 -6.44 11.18
C GLY A 217 3.39 -6.01 10.64
N LEU A 218 2.87 -6.70 9.61
CA LEU A 218 1.55 -6.44 9.03
C LEU A 218 0.42 -6.73 10.04
N LEU A 219 0.49 -7.84 10.76
CA LEU A 219 -0.50 -8.19 11.79
C LEU A 219 -0.52 -7.14 12.91
N LEU A 220 0.64 -6.71 13.39
CA LEU A 220 0.72 -5.67 14.43
C LEU A 220 0.18 -4.31 13.96
N GLN A 221 0.38 -3.95 12.69
CA GLN A 221 -0.20 -2.74 12.11
C GLN A 221 -1.73 -2.83 12.00
N SER A 222 -2.27 -4.01 11.68
CA SER A 222 -3.72 -4.20 11.54
C SER A 222 -4.48 -4.08 12.88
N ILE A 223 -3.82 -4.32 14.01
CA ILE A 223 -4.39 -4.25 15.35
C ILE A 223 -4.47 -2.80 15.87
N GLY A 224 -3.52 -1.96 15.47
CA GLY A 224 -3.35 -0.59 15.97
C GLY A 224 -3.72 0.48 14.97
N SER A 225 -4.42 1.53 15.43
CA SER A 225 -4.48 2.79 14.68
C SER A 225 -3.13 3.53 14.76
N PRO A 226 -2.84 4.44 13.81
CA PRO A 226 -1.70 5.35 13.92
C PRO A 226 -1.67 6.03 15.31
N GLY A 227 -0.48 6.13 15.92
CA GLY A 227 -0.30 6.64 17.28
C GLY A 227 -0.24 5.56 18.37
N ARG A 228 -0.75 4.34 18.13
CA ARG A 228 -0.61 3.22 19.07
C ARG A 228 0.75 2.55 18.96
N PHE A 229 1.26 2.05 20.08
CA PHE A 229 2.56 1.37 20.14
C PHE A 229 2.64 0.13 19.24
N SER A 230 1.54 -0.65 19.14
CA SER A 230 1.45 -1.81 18.24
C SER A 230 1.68 -1.45 16.76
N HIS A 231 1.15 -0.32 16.31
CA HIS A 231 1.34 0.18 14.95
C HIS A 231 2.82 0.56 14.70
N SER A 232 3.42 1.35 15.60
CA SER A 232 4.83 1.74 15.51
C SER A 232 5.75 0.51 15.55
N LEU A 233 5.44 -0.48 16.40
CA LEU A 233 6.17 -1.74 16.49
C LEU A 233 6.08 -2.53 15.18
N GLY A 234 4.90 -2.60 14.59
CA GLY A 234 4.67 -3.24 13.29
C GLY A 234 5.45 -2.59 12.16
N LEU A 235 5.48 -1.26 12.10
CA LEU A 235 6.29 -0.51 11.12
C LEU A 235 7.79 -0.75 11.35
N ALA A 236 8.26 -0.76 12.59
CA ALA A 236 9.66 -1.06 12.89
C ALA A 236 10.06 -2.48 12.41
N CYS A 237 9.20 -3.47 12.60
CA CYS A 237 9.39 -4.82 12.06
C CYS A 237 9.50 -4.81 10.53
N MET A 238 8.64 -4.06 9.83
CA MET A 238 8.68 -3.94 8.37
C MET A 238 9.99 -3.34 7.85
N HIS A 239 10.50 -2.32 8.53
CA HIS A 239 11.80 -1.73 8.16
C HIS A 239 12.99 -2.68 8.33
N LEU A 240 12.89 -3.65 9.24
CA LEU A 240 13.93 -4.67 9.43
C LEU A 240 13.92 -5.75 8.36
N VAL A 241 12.86 -5.92 7.60
CA VAL A 241 12.72 -7.01 6.60
C VAL A 241 13.86 -7.02 5.61
N ILE A 242 14.19 -5.85 5.03
CA ILE A 242 15.23 -5.74 4.01
C ILE A 242 16.64 -6.03 4.57
N PRO A 243 17.10 -5.39 5.67
CA PRO A 243 18.41 -5.67 6.21
C PRO A 243 18.54 -7.11 6.74
N LEU A 244 17.48 -7.67 7.32
CA LEU A 244 17.46 -9.07 7.73
C LEU A 244 17.54 -10.01 6.50
N PHE A 245 16.82 -9.70 5.41
CA PHE A 245 16.90 -10.48 4.17
C PHE A 245 18.31 -10.46 3.59
N ALA A 246 18.95 -9.29 3.51
CA ALA A 246 20.31 -9.16 3.03
C ALA A 246 21.30 -9.99 3.87
N ALA A 247 21.18 -9.92 5.20
CA ALA A 247 22.02 -10.71 6.10
C ALA A 247 21.80 -12.22 5.92
N MET A 248 20.53 -12.67 5.87
CA MET A 248 20.20 -14.07 5.65
C MET A 248 20.65 -14.57 4.27
N LEU A 249 20.51 -13.73 3.23
CA LEU A 249 21.00 -14.07 1.89
C LEU A 249 22.52 -14.24 1.88
N LEU A 250 23.28 -13.33 2.48
CA LEU A 250 24.74 -13.45 2.61
C LEU A 250 25.14 -14.71 3.37
N PHE A 251 24.42 -15.04 4.43
CA PHE A 251 24.65 -16.27 5.19
C PHE A 251 24.44 -17.53 4.33
N TRP A 252 23.34 -17.58 3.54
CA TRP A 252 23.05 -18.70 2.67
C TRP A 252 24.00 -18.80 1.48
N VAL A 253 24.37 -17.68 0.87
CA VAL A 253 25.38 -17.63 -0.22
C VAL A 253 26.72 -18.16 0.24
N SER A 254 27.15 -17.87 1.48
CA SER A 254 28.44 -18.27 2.05
C SER A 254 28.47 -19.71 2.58
N LYS A 255 27.36 -20.44 2.51
CA LYS A 255 27.25 -21.83 2.99
C LYS A 255 28.21 -22.76 2.25
N GLU A 256 28.70 -23.82 2.93
CA GLU A 256 29.48 -24.87 2.27
C GLU A 256 28.65 -25.55 1.19
N LYS A 257 29.28 -25.82 0.04
CA LYS A 257 28.61 -26.25 -1.20
C LYS A 257 27.53 -25.28 -1.70
N GLY A 258 27.42 -24.08 -1.12
CA GLY A 258 26.50 -23.04 -1.57
C GLY A 258 27.02 -22.30 -2.80
N LEU A 259 26.23 -21.29 -3.23
CA LEU A 259 26.45 -20.51 -4.44
C LEU A 259 27.87 -19.90 -4.54
N ALA A 260 28.37 -19.34 -3.42
CA ALA A 260 29.70 -18.75 -3.36
C ALA A 260 30.84 -19.79 -3.57
N HIS A 261 30.62 -21.04 -3.17
CA HIS A 261 31.60 -22.09 -3.35
C HIS A 261 31.54 -22.71 -4.75
N ALA A 262 30.36 -23.16 -5.16
CA ALA A 262 30.19 -23.93 -6.38
C ALA A 262 30.27 -23.07 -7.64
N HIS A 263 29.67 -21.88 -7.64
CA HIS A 263 29.55 -21.04 -8.83
C HIS A 263 30.53 -19.86 -8.86
N PHE A 264 30.79 -19.20 -7.70
CA PHE A 264 31.70 -18.06 -7.64
C PHE A 264 33.12 -18.41 -7.18
N ARG A 265 33.41 -19.67 -6.85
CA ARG A 265 34.72 -20.19 -6.46
C ARG A 265 35.40 -19.37 -5.35
N TRP A 266 34.61 -18.87 -4.38
CA TRP A 266 35.18 -18.16 -3.23
C TRP A 266 36.07 -19.07 -2.38
N THR A 267 37.21 -18.56 -1.99
CA THR A 267 38.16 -19.32 -1.14
C THR A 267 37.50 -19.69 0.20
N LYS A 268 37.90 -20.84 0.73
CA LYS A 268 37.45 -21.32 2.05
C LYS A 268 37.62 -20.27 3.14
N GLN A 269 38.76 -19.55 3.10
CA GLN A 269 39.08 -18.52 4.09
C GLN A 269 38.09 -17.35 4.07
N ARG A 270 37.75 -16.82 2.89
CA ARG A 270 36.78 -15.71 2.76
C ARG A 270 35.39 -16.09 3.27
N ARG A 271 34.96 -17.31 2.94
CA ARG A 271 33.64 -17.82 3.39
C ARG A 271 33.64 -18.06 4.92
N ALA A 272 34.72 -18.56 5.49
CA ALA A 272 34.85 -18.80 6.93
C ALA A 272 34.78 -17.48 7.72
N VAL A 273 35.51 -16.44 7.29
CA VAL A 273 35.47 -15.10 7.91
C VAL A 273 34.04 -14.54 7.88
N LEU A 274 33.35 -14.59 6.73
CA LEU A 274 31.99 -14.08 6.62
C LEU A 274 31.02 -14.83 7.53
N ARG A 275 31.10 -16.18 7.58
CA ARG A 275 30.23 -17.00 8.43
C ARG A 275 30.50 -16.81 9.92
N GLN A 276 31.70 -16.48 10.29
CA GLN A 276 32.09 -16.23 11.69
C GLN A 276 31.57 -14.85 12.15
N TRP A 277 31.81 -13.80 11.35
CA TRP A 277 31.55 -12.43 11.79
C TRP A 277 30.10 -11.96 11.48
N LEU A 278 29.45 -12.50 10.45
CA LEU A 278 28.11 -12.10 10.08
C LEU A 278 27.08 -12.29 11.20
N PRO A 279 27.02 -13.42 11.95
CA PRO A 279 26.08 -13.58 13.06
C PRO A 279 26.30 -12.55 14.16
N PHE A 280 27.56 -12.21 14.49
CA PHE A 280 27.87 -11.18 15.48
C PHE A 280 27.45 -9.80 15.00
N ALA A 281 27.75 -9.46 13.75
CA ALA A 281 27.32 -8.20 13.16
C ALA A 281 25.79 -8.08 13.16
N VAL A 282 25.09 -9.14 12.79
CA VAL A 282 23.63 -9.20 12.79
C VAL A 282 23.06 -9.06 14.20
N ALA A 283 23.66 -9.77 15.18
CA ALA A 283 23.22 -9.73 16.57
C ALA A 283 23.38 -8.35 17.23
N ILE A 284 24.30 -7.53 16.76
CA ILE A 284 24.54 -6.18 17.29
C ILE A 284 23.79 -5.14 16.46
N VAL A 285 23.95 -5.16 15.12
CA VAL A 285 23.44 -4.11 14.23
C VAL A 285 21.93 -4.14 14.12
N LEU A 286 21.29 -5.32 13.98
CA LEU A 286 19.84 -5.39 13.80
C LEU A 286 19.06 -4.90 15.04
N PRO A 287 19.39 -5.26 16.29
CA PRO A 287 18.71 -4.69 17.44
C PRO A 287 18.90 -3.18 17.58
N LEU A 288 20.12 -2.67 17.34
CA LEU A 288 20.37 -1.23 17.37
C LEU A 288 19.57 -0.50 16.27
N TYR A 289 19.56 -1.05 15.08
CA TYR A 289 18.76 -0.52 13.98
C TYR A 289 17.26 -0.57 14.31
N PHE A 290 16.77 -1.67 14.89
CA PHE A 290 15.38 -1.81 15.34
C PHE A 290 14.98 -0.73 16.35
N ILE A 291 15.80 -0.54 17.39
CA ILE A 291 15.56 0.49 18.42
C ILE A 291 15.51 1.88 17.78
N ASN A 292 16.46 2.19 16.89
CA ASN A 292 16.53 3.47 16.20
C ASN A 292 15.27 3.70 15.34
N VAL A 293 14.85 2.70 14.54
CA VAL A 293 13.66 2.80 13.70
C VAL A 293 12.40 2.91 14.56
N LEU A 294 12.28 2.11 15.63
CA LEU A 294 11.15 2.16 16.54
C LEU A 294 11.01 3.55 17.19
N ALA A 295 12.13 4.13 17.64
CA ALA A 295 12.15 5.47 18.21
C ALA A 295 11.73 6.54 17.19
N PHE A 296 12.22 6.43 15.95
CA PHE A 296 11.88 7.33 14.85
C PHE A 296 10.40 7.24 14.48
N VAL A 297 9.90 6.03 14.22
CA VAL A 297 8.50 5.80 13.84
C VAL A 297 7.57 6.23 14.95
N ARG A 298 7.91 5.93 16.20
CA ARG A 298 7.12 6.35 17.37
C ARG A 298 6.97 7.87 17.47
N ARG A 299 8.04 8.60 17.17
CA ARG A 299 8.01 10.07 17.14
C ARG A 299 7.08 10.60 16.05
N VAL A 300 7.10 10.01 14.87
CA VAL A 300 6.24 10.39 13.74
C VAL A 300 4.78 10.06 14.05
N ASP A 301 4.49 8.88 14.56
CA ASP A 301 3.13 8.46 14.92
C ASP A 301 2.50 9.37 15.97
N LEU A 302 3.26 9.77 16.99
CA LEU A 302 2.80 10.71 18.01
C LEU A 302 2.49 12.11 17.44
N ALA A 303 3.31 12.58 16.47
CA ALA A 303 3.07 13.86 15.82
C ALA A 303 1.77 13.83 15.00
N ILE A 304 1.46 12.74 14.31
CA ILE A 304 0.23 12.56 13.54
C ILE A 304 -1.00 12.50 14.47
N ASP A 305 -0.90 11.78 15.60
CA ASP A 305 -2.02 11.66 16.56
C ASP A 305 -2.36 13.01 17.23
N VAL A 306 -1.36 13.85 17.45
CA VAL A 306 -1.57 15.23 17.98
C VAL A 306 -2.24 16.15 16.95
N GLN A 307 -1.97 15.96 15.65
CA GLN A 307 -2.62 16.76 14.59
C GLN A 307 -4.05 16.30 14.28
N ALA A 308 -4.39 15.06 14.60
CA ALA A 308 -5.71 14.48 14.35
C ALA A 308 -6.74 14.76 15.47
N ARG A 309 -6.31 15.30 16.59
CA ARG A 309 -7.16 15.74 17.73
C ARG A 309 -7.41 17.24 17.69
#